data_d13e4873014c69e230575f502b4d4cab
#
_entry.id   d13e4873014c69e230575f502b4d4cab
#
_cell.length_a   1.000
_cell.length_b   1.000
_cell.length_c   1.000
_cell.angle_alpha   90.00
_cell.angle_beta   90.00
_cell.angle_gamma   90.00
#
_symmetry.space_group_name_H-M   'P 1'
#
loop_
_entity.id
_entity.type
_entity.pdbx_description
1 polymer ?
#
loop_
_entity_poly.entity_id
_entity_poly.type
_entity_poly.pdbx_seq_one_letter_code
_entity_poly.pdbx_strand_id
1 'polypeptide(L)'
;MADKTTENWEQRLRDNGFRITPQRQLVLQAVEDLRHGTPEEILAEVQHTASGVNLSTIYRTLEVLESVGLVTHAHIGHGAPTYHAVDEHVHIHLVCDQCKGVESVPAAVADAFSSDLRDTYRFETDISHVSIHGRCSACAGTPPRMSDVQG
;
A
#
# COMPACT_ATOMS: atom_id res chain seq x y z
N MET A 1 9.57 18.22 8.62
CA MET A 1 9.43 18.58 7.20
C MET A 1 8.17 17.93 6.70
N ALA A 2 7.17 18.72 6.33
CA ALA A 2 5.98 18.19 5.69
C ALA A 2 6.40 17.56 4.35
N ASP A 3 6.01 16.34 4.13
CA ASP A 3 6.33 15.58 2.93
C ASP A 3 5.71 16.29 1.71
N LYS A 4 6.46 16.41 0.62
CA LYS A 4 6.02 17.07 -0.62
C LYS A 4 4.73 16.48 -1.20
N THR A 5 4.36 15.29 -0.78
CA THR A 5 3.13 14.61 -1.18
C THR A 5 1.90 15.33 -0.63
N THR A 6 1.98 15.87 0.58
CA THR A 6 0.89 16.58 1.25
C THR A 6 0.63 17.97 0.65
N GLU A 7 1.62 18.61 0.02
CA GLU A 7 1.46 19.97 -0.53
C GLU A 7 0.65 20.02 -1.83
N ASN A 8 0.38 18.90 -2.50
CA ASN A 8 -0.26 18.91 -3.83
C ASN A 8 -1.56 18.09 -3.94
N TRP A 9 -2.03 17.44 -2.85
CA TRP A 9 -3.23 16.60 -2.91
C TRP A 9 -4.49 17.39 -3.26
N GLU A 10 -4.62 18.59 -2.73
CA GLU A 10 -5.75 19.47 -3.03
C GLU A 10 -5.81 19.85 -4.51
N GLN A 11 -4.64 20.19 -5.08
CA GLN A 11 -4.56 20.56 -6.50
C GLN A 11 -4.88 19.36 -7.38
N ARG A 12 -4.37 18.16 -7.06
CA ARG A 12 -4.68 16.94 -7.80
C ARG A 12 -6.17 16.61 -7.80
N LEU A 13 -6.85 16.79 -6.66
CA LEU A 13 -8.30 16.60 -6.60
C LEU A 13 -9.04 17.63 -7.46
N ARG A 14 -8.67 18.91 -7.37
CA ARG A 14 -9.29 19.99 -8.17
C ARG A 14 -9.10 19.76 -9.67
N ASP A 15 -7.90 19.43 -10.10
CA ASP A 15 -7.55 19.22 -11.51
C ASP A 15 -8.34 18.05 -12.13
N ASN A 16 -8.74 17.09 -11.31
CA ASN A 16 -9.56 15.95 -11.71
C ASN A 16 -11.07 16.13 -11.43
N GLY A 17 -11.50 17.34 -11.06
CA GLY A 17 -12.92 17.67 -10.87
C GLY A 17 -13.51 17.21 -9.53
N PHE A 18 -12.66 16.78 -8.58
CA PHE A 18 -13.13 16.37 -7.27
C PHE A 18 -13.10 17.52 -6.25
N ARG A 19 -14.09 17.54 -5.38
CA ARG A 19 -14.14 18.49 -4.27
C ARG A 19 -13.16 18.07 -3.16
N ILE A 20 -12.52 19.07 -2.57
CA ILE A 20 -11.79 18.89 -1.31
C ILE A 20 -12.82 18.80 -0.19
N THR A 21 -12.76 17.72 0.59
CA THR A 21 -13.63 17.52 1.74
C THR A 21 -12.80 17.11 2.95
N PRO A 22 -13.22 17.47 4.18
CA PRO A 22 -12.52 17.03 5.40
C PRO A 22 -12.37 15.52 5.48
N GLN A 23 -13.36 14.78 4.99
CA GLN A 23 -13.37 13.32 4.98
C GLN A 23 -12.26 12.73 4.10
N ARG A 24 -12.04 13.30 2.89
CA ARG A 24 -10.94 12.88 2.01
C ARG A 24 -9.58 13.17 2.62
N GLN A 25 -9.46 14.30 3.30
CA GLN A 25 -8.24 14.66 4.03
C GLN A 25 -7.96 13.66 5.16
N LEU A 26 -8.97 13.31 5.95
CA LEU A 26 -8.81 12.35 7.06
C LEU A 26 -8.41 10.96 6.55
N VAL A 27 -9.00 10.50 5.45
CA VAL A 27 -8.64 9.19 4.87
C VAL A 27 -7.20 9.21 4.33
N LEU A 28 -6.81 10.26 3.62
CA LEU A 28 -5.43 10.39 3.13
C LEU A 28 -4.44 10.40 4.28
N GLN A 29 -4.71 11.17 5.33
CA GLN A 29 -3.88 11.24 6.53
C GLN A 29 -3.77 9.86 7.21
N ALA A 30 -4.87 9.13 7.35
CA ALA A 30 -4.86 7.80 7.93
C ALA A 30 -4.01 6.81 7.11
N VAL A 31 -4.07 6.89 5.78
CA VAL A 31 -3.21 6.07 4.89
C VAL A 31 -1.73 6.40 5.11
N GLU A 32 -1.39 7.67 5.21
CA GLU A 32 -0.01 8.13 5.46
C GLU A 32 0.50 7.66 6.84
N ASP A 33 -0.31 7.79 7.88
CA ASP A 33 0.05 7.44 9.26
C ASP A 33 0.25 5.93 9.44
N LEU A 34 -0.62 5.13 8.81
CA LEU A 34 -0.56 3.66 8.86
C LEU A 34 0.53 3.08 7.95
N ARG A 35 1.02 3.83 6.99
CA ARG A 35 1.93 3.43 5.90
C ARG A 35 1.38 2.33 5.00
N HIS A 36 0.85 1.24 5.57
CA HIS A 36 0.16 0.15 4.90
C HIS A 36 -1.07 -0.21 5.73
N GLY A 37 -2.24 0.17 5.29
CA GLY A 37 -3.49 -0.05 6.01
C GLY A 37 -4.54 -0.74 5.16
N THR A 38 -5.23 -1.73 5.73
CA THR A 38 -6.46 -2.25 5.15
C THR A 38 -7.58 -1.21 5.27
N PRO A 39 -8.65 -1.29 4.46
CA PRO A 39 -9.79 -0.37 4.60
C PRO A 39 -10.38 -0.33 6.02
N GLU A 40 -10.39 -1.46 6.72
CA GLU A 40 -10.86 -1.57 8.10
C GLU A 40 -9.95 -0.84 9.10
N GLU A 41 -8.64 -0.97 8.94
CA GLU A 41 -7.65 -0.24 9.76
C GLU A 41 -7.74 1.27 9.50
N ILE A 42 -7.88 1.68 8.23
CA ILE A 42 -8.09 3.08 7.85
C ILE A 42 -9.39 3.61 8.46
N LEU A 43 -10.46 2.82 8.42
CA LEU A 43 -11.72 3.18 9.08
C LEU A 43 -11.54 3.42 10.57
N ALA A 44 -10.87 2.51 11.26
CA ALA A 44 -10.62 2.64 12.70
C ALA A 44 -9.84 3.92 13.02
N GLU A 45 -8.83 4.25 12.24
CA GLU A 45 -8.05 5.47 12.39
C GLU A 45 -8.90 6.74 12.15
N VAL A 46 -9.67 6.77 11.07
CA VAL A 46 -10.56 7.90 10.73
C VAL A 46 -11.64 8.09 11.80
N GLN A 47 -12.17 7.01 12.38
CA GLN A 47 -13.21 7.08 13.39
C GLN A 47 -12.74 7.69 14.73
N HIS A 48 -11.45 7.78 14.99
CA HIS A 48 -10.92 8.55 16.12
C HIS A 48 -11.30 10.04 16.04
N THR A 49 -11.42 10.58 14.82
CA THR A 49 -11.78 11.99 14.58
C THR A 49 -13.22 12.14 14.07
N ALA A 50 -13.70 11.22 13.27
CA ALA A 50 -15.01 11.27 12.60
C ALA A 50 -15.77 9.95 12.78
N SER A 51 -16.39 9.76 13.94
CA SER A 51 -17.04 8.52 14.36
C SER A 51 -18.21 8.06 13.46
N GLY A 52 -18.82 8.99 12.70
CA GLY A 52 -19.94 8.69 11.79
C GLY A 52 -19.52 8.13 10.42
N VAL A 53 -18.25 8.01 10.13
CA VAL A 53 -17.76 7.44 8.87
C VAL A 53 -17.93 5.93 8.89
N ASN A 54 -18.36 5.35 7.77
CA ASN A 54 -18.53 3.91 7.59
C ASN A 54 -17.58 3.35 6.52
N LEU A 55 -17.50 2.03 6.45
CA LEU A 55 -16.56 1.33 5.56
C LEU A 55 -16.83 1.62 4.07
N SER A 56 -18.09 1.73 3.66
CA SER A 56 -18.44 2.08 2.27
C SER A 56 -17.89 3.44 1.87
N THR A 57 -17.88 4.38 2.79
CA THR A 57 -17.32 5.71 2.58
C THR A 57 -15.79 5.65 2.45
N ILE A 58 -15.12 4.82 3.23
CA ILE A 58 -13.68 4.59 3.11
C ILE A 58 -13.35 4.07 1.71
N TYR A 59 -14.02 3.02 1.24
CA TYR A 59 -13.80 2.46 -0.10
C TYR A 59 -13.98 3.51 -1.20
N ARG A 60 -15.08 4.25 -1.19
CA ARG A 60 -15.34 5.31 -2.19
C ARG A 60 -14.28 6.42 -2.16
N THR A 61 -13.81 6.76 -0.98
CA THR A 61 -12.77 7.78 -0.83
C THR A 61 -11.43 7.26 -1.34
N LEU A 62 -11.07 6.02 -1.04
CA LEU A 62 -9.86 5.38 -1.53
C LEU A 62 -9.87 5.27 -3.07
N GLU A 63 -10.99 4.90 -3.69
CA GLU A 63 -11.14 4.90 -5.15
C GLU A 63 -10.85 6.27 -5.77
N VAL A 64 -11.37 7.34 -5.18
CA VAL A 64 -11.10 8.70 -5.65
C VAL A 64 -9.62 9.06 -5.48
N LEU A 65 -9.03 8.81 -4.30
CA LEU A 65 -7.62 9.11 -4.02
C LEU A 65 -6.69 8.30 -4.93
N GLU A 66 -7.03 7.06 -5.24
CA GLU A 66 -6.27 6.22 -6.15
C GLU A 66 -6.39 6.70 -7.60
N SER A 67 -7.59 7.10 -8.04
CA SER A 67 -7.82 7.61 -9.39
C SER A 67 -7.02 8.89 -9.70
N VAL A 68 -6.70 9.68 -8.69
CA VAL A 68 -5.87 10.89 -8.82
C VAL A 68 -4.39 10.66 -8.47
N GLY A 69 -4.00 9.41 -8.21
CA GLY A 69 -2.61 9.02 -7.96
C GLY A 69 -2.06 9.47 -6.61
N LEU A 70 -2.90 9.63 -5.59
CA LEU A 70 -2.48 9.98 -4.22
C LEU A 70 -2.23 8.74 -3.37
N VAL A 71 -2.99 7.68 -3.59
CA VAL A 71 -2.80 6.38 -2.95
C VAL A 71 -2.74 5.28 -4.00
N THR A 72 -2.20 4.16 -3.62
CA THR A 72 -2.22 2.91 -4.38
C THR A 72 -2.45 1.74 -3.44
N HIS A 73 -2.78 0.59 -3.97
CA HIS A 73 -2.97 -0.61 -3.16
C HIS A 73 -1.98 -1.71 -3.54
N ALA A 74 -1.71 -2.59 -2.59
CA ALA A 74 -0.91 -3.80 -2.79
C ALA A 74 -1.60 -4.99 -2.14
N HIS A 75 -1.49 -6.14 -2.78
CA HIS A 75 -1.93 -7.41 -2.20
C HIS A 75 -0.80 -8.03 -1.40
N ILE A 76 -0.74 -7.73 -0.10
CA ILE A 76 0.33 -8.17 0.82
C ILE A 76 0.02 -9.54 1.42
N GLY A 77 -1.16 -10.10 1.17
CA GLY A 77 -1.57 -11.39 1.71
C GLY A 77 -2.84 -11.91 1.03
N HIS A 78 -3.46 -12.90 1.65
CA HIS A 78 -4.71 -13.49 1.17
C HIS A 78 -5.97 -12.71 1.62
N GLY A 79 -5.80 -11.64 2.36
CA GLY A 79 -6.87 -10.77 2.86
C GLY A 79 -7.18 -9.58 1.96
N ALA A 80 -7.80 -8.56 2.55
CA ALA A 80 -8.08 -7.30 1.88
C ALA A 80 -6.78 -6.64 1.39
N PRO A 81 -6.81 -5.88 0.28
CA PRO A 81 -5.65 -5.12 -0.16
C PRO A 81 -5.28 -4.09 0.89
N THR A 82 -3.99 -3.77 0.99
CA THR A 82 -3.49 -2.68 1.81
C THR A 82 -3.26 -1.46 0.93
N TYR A 83 -3.62 -0.30 1.46
CA TYR A 83 -3.42 0.99 0.79
C TYR A 83 -2.24 1.73 1.39
N HIS A 84 -1.49 2.41 0.57
CA HIS A 84 -0.40 3.28 0.98
C HIS A 84 -0.33 4.52 0.09
N ALA A 85 0.24 5.60 0.61
CA ALA A 85 0.47 6.82 -0.17
C ALA A 85 1.41 6.53 -1.34
N VAL A 86 1.13 7.14 -2.49
CA VAL A 86 2.04 7.05 -3.65
C VAL A 86 3.31 7.82 -3.32
N ASP A 87 4.40 7.10 -3.24
CA ASP A 87 5.73 7.64 -3.06
C ASP A 87 6.34 7.99 -4.43
N GLU A 88 7.22 8.98 -4.49
CA GLU A 88 7.94 9.33 -5.74
C GLU A 88 8.84 8.19 -6.22
N HIS A 89 9.10 7.20 -5.35
CA HIS A 89 9.95 6.06 -5.63
C HIS A 89 9.16 4.75 -5.64
N VAL A 90 9.18 4.08 -6.78
CA VAL A 90 8.64 2.72 -6.89
C VAL A 90 9.45 1.80 -5.96
N HIS A 91 8.76 1.02 -5.15
CA HIS A 91 9.36 0.08 -4.20
C HIS A 91 8.65 -1.28 -4.24
N ILE A 92 9.35 -2.29 -3.76
CA ILE A 92 8.85 -3.66 -3.63
C ILE A 92 8.58 -3.95 -2.16
N HIS A 93 7.52 -4.68 -1.87
CA HIS A 93 7.20 -5.12 -0.53
C HIS A 93 7.79 -6.52 -0.26
N LEU A 94 8.62 -6.63 0.77
CA LEU A 94 9.04 -7.92 1.32
C LEU A 94 8.13 -8.27 2.49
N VAL A 95 7.43 -9.38 2.40
CA VAL A 95 6.43 -9.81 3.39
C VAL A 95 6.94 -11.05 4.12
N CYS A 96 7.06 -10.96 5.43
CA CYS A 96 7.39 -12.12 6.25
C CYS A 96 6.14 -12.94 6.54
N ASP A 97 6.11 -14.18 6.06
CA ASP A 97 4.96 -15.08 6.27
C ASP A 97 4.78 -15.47 7.74
N GLN A 98 5.85 -15.37 8.54
CA GLN A 98 5.82 -15.79 9.94
C GLN A 98 5.37 -14.68 10.89
N CYS A 99 6.00 -13.49 10.86
CA CYS A 99 5.65 -12.37 11.74
C CYS A 99 4.72 -11.35 11.09
N LYS A 100 4.42 -11.54 9.78
CA LYS A 100 3.60 -10.61 8.96
C LYS A 100 4.19 -9.20 8.83
N GLY A 101 5.46 -9.02 9.19
CA GLY A 101 6.18 -7.77 8.98
C GLY A 101 6.34 -7.48 7.48
N VAL A 102 6.23 -6.21 7.13
CA VAL A 102 6.42 -5.73 5.75
C VAL A 102 7.59 -4.75 5.72
N GLU A 103 8.52 -4.97 4.80
CA GLU A 103 9.64 -4.08 4.54
C GLU A 103 9.57 -3.59 3.10
N SER A 104 9.78 -2.30 2.88
CA SER A 104 9.82 -1.70 1.56
C SER A 104 11.28 -1.56 1.10
N VAL A 105 11.58 -2.09 -0.08
CA VAL A 105 12.91 -2.02 -0.68
C VAL A 105 12.85 -1.31 -2.04
N PRO A 106 13.92 -0.61 -2.46
CA PRO A 106 13.95 0.06 -3.75
C PRO A 106 13.69 -0.91 -4.91
N ALA A 107 12.94 -0.46 -5.91
CA ALA A 107 12.65 -1.27 -7.11
C ALA A 107 13.90 -1.78 -7.83
N ALA A 108 15.01 -1.06 -7.74
CA ALA A 108 16.30 -1.45 -8.32
C ALA A 108 16.79 -2.84 -7.88
N VAL A 109 16.34 -3.33 -6.73
CA VAL A 109 16.66 -4.70 -6.25
C VAL A 109 16.15 -5.76 -7.23
N ALA A 110 15.09 -5.47 -7.98
CA ALA A 110 14.50 -6.39 -8.96
C ALA A 110 14.89 -6.12 -10.42
N ASP A 111 15.84 -5.24 -10.70
CA ASP A 111 16.22 -4.87 -12.07
C ASP A 111 16.71 -6.08 -12.89
N ALA A 112 17.59 -6.90 -12.32
CA ALA A 112 18.07 -8.11 -12.98
C ALA A 112 16.95 -9.09 -13.28
N PHE A 113 16.07 -9.33 -12.31
CA PHE A 113 14.90 -10.19 -12.47
C PHE A 113 13.94 -9.68 -13.55
N SER A 114 13.64 -8.39 -13.54
CA SER A 114 12.78 -7.76 -14.56
C SER A 114 13.39 -7.83 -15.96
N SER A 115 14.73 -7.66 -16.06
CA SER A 115 15.47 -7.79 -17.32
C SER A 115 15.41 -9.23 -17.85
N ASP A 116 15.63 -10.22 -16.99
CA ASP A 116 15.56 -11.64 -17.37
C ASP A 116 14.16 -12.01 -17.87
N LEU A 117 13.09 -11.54 -17.24
CA LEU A 117 11.73 -11.77 -17.68
C LEU A 117 11.46 -11.14 -19.04
N ARG A 118 11.93 -9.93 -19.26
CA ARG A 118 11.78 -9.22 -20.54
C ARG A 118 12.53 -9.93 -21.65
N ASP A 119 13.79 -10.26 -21.42
CA ASP A 119 14.69 -10.79 -22.46
C ASP A 119 14.37 -12.23 -22.82
N THR A 120 14.06 -13.07 -21.81
CA THR A 120 13.80 -14.50 -21.99
C THR A 120 12.34 -14.78 -22.37
N TYR A 121 11.40 -14.13 -21.71
CA TYR A 121 9.98 -14.45 -21.82
C TYR A 121 9.16 -13.38 -22.55
N ARG A 122 9.79 -12.27 -22.97
CA ARG A 122 9.10 -11.12 -23.58
C ARG A 122 7.99 -10.55 -22.69
N PHE A 123 8.22 -10.60 -21.36
CA PHE A 123 7.25 -10.18 -20.36
C PHE A 123 7.70 -8.90 -19.65
N GLU A 124 6.88 -7.86 -19.74
CA GLU A 124 7.10 -6.60 -19.04
C GLU A 124 6.53 -6.67 -17.62
N THR A 125 7.38 -6.49 -16.62
CA THR A 125 7.00 -6.61 -15.20
C THR A 125 6.53 -5.26 -14.66
N ASP A 126 5.36 -5.22 -14.05
CA ASP A 126 4.92 -4.07 -13.25
C ASP A 126 5.44 -4.21 -11.81
N ILE A 127 6.58 -3.59 -11.54
CA ILE A 127 7.23 -3.66 -10.24
C ILE A 127 6.43 -2.95 -9.14
N SER A 128 5.57 -2.00 -9.50
CA SER A 128 4.74 -1.29 -8.51
C SER A 128 3.73 -2.19 -7.79
N HIS A 129 3.44 -3.35 -8.36
CA HIS A 129 2.50 -4.34 -7.81
C HIS A 129 3.18 -5.63 -7.30
N VAL A 130 4.52 -5.63 -7.16
CA VAL A 130 5.24 -6.83 -6.72
C VAL A 130 5.34 -6.89 -5.21
N SER A 131 4.91 -8.02 -4.65
CA SER A 131 5.18 -8.41 -3.26
C SER A 131 5.93 -9.74 -3.25
N ILE A 132 7.00 -9.81 -2.46
CA ILE A 132 7.83 -11.01 -2.32
C ILE A 132 7.62 -11.57 -0.92
N HIS A 133 7.19 -12.82 -0.86
CA HIS A 133 6.92 -13.53 0.38
C HIS A 133 8.10 -14.40 0.81
N GLY A 134 8.35 -14.46 2.11
CA GLY A 134 9.44 -15.25 2.66
C GLY A 134 9.54 -15.12 4.18
N ARG A 135 10.74 -15.18 4.72
CA ARG A 135 11.00 -14.98 6.17
C ARG A 135 12.05 -13.90 6.37
N CYS A 136 11.76 -12.96 7.27
CA CYS A 136 12.72 -11.93 7.66
C CYS A 136 13.90 -12.54 8.46
N SER A 137 14.96 -11.78 8.63
CA SER A 137 16.17 -12.23 9.36
C SER A 137 15.87 -12.64 10.80
N ALA A 138 14.94 -11.98 11.48
CA ALA A 138 14.54 -12.33 12.85
C ALA A 138 13.80 -13.68 12.92
N CYS A 139 13.10 -14.08 11.86
CA CYS A 139 12.33 -15.31 11.78
C CYS A 139 13.06 -16.46 11.06
N ALA A 140 14.13 -16.19 10.32
CA ALA A 140 14.81 -17.15 9.46
C ALA A 140 15.39 -18.36 10.22
N GLY A 141 15.73 -18.20 11.51
CA GLY A 141 16.20 -19.29 12.38
C GLY A 141 15.09 -20.07 13.11
N THR A 142 13.83 -19.67 12.94
CA THR A 142 12.69 -20.28 13.65
C THR A 142 11.91 -21.20 12.71
N PRO A 143 11.61 -22.46 13.09
CA PRO A 143 10.82 -23.35 12.24
C PRO A 143 9.42 -22.79 12.03
N PRO A 144 8.80 -23.00 10.85
CA PRO A 144 7.45 -22.52 10.57
C PRO A 144 6.45 -23.10 11.56
N ARG A 145 5.49 -22.32 12.00
CA ARG A 145 4.39 -22.81 12.83
C ARG A 145 3.55 -23.78 12.00
N MET A 146 3.16 -24.89 12.60
CA MET A 146 2.39 -25.95 11.91
C MET A 146 1.02 -25.49 11.37
N SER A 147 0.55 -24.30 11.75
CA SER A 147 -0.69 -23.70 11.24
C SER A 147 -0.56 -23.09 9.84
N ASP A 148 0.67 -22.89 9.35
CA ASP A 148 0.92 -22.23 8.06
C ASP A 148 1.08 -23.19 6.87
N VAL A 149 0.87 -24.49 7.10
CA VAL A 149 1.08 -25.57 6.10
C VAL A 149 -0.23 -25.98 5.40
N GLN A 150 -1.33 -25.28 5.64
CA GLN A 150 -2.61 -25.55 4.97
C GLN A 150 -2.98 -24.42 4.00
N GLY A 151 -2.58 -24.59 2.77
CA GLY A 151 -2.99 -23.70 1.69
C GLY A 151 -2.44 -24.15 0.37
#